data_454aae4bdf6d653c85102a68e44ac899
#
_entry.id   454aae4bdf6d653c85102a68e44ac899
#
_cell.length_a   1.000
_cell.length_b   1.000
_cell.length_c   1.000
_cell.angle_alpha   90.00
_cell.angle_beta   90.00
_cell.angle_gamma   90.00
#
_symmetry.space_group_name_H-M   'P 1'
#
loop_
_entity.id
_entity.type
_entity.pdbx_description
1 polymer ?
#
loop_
_entity_poly.entity_id
_entity_poly.type
_entity_poly.pdbx_seq_one_letter_code
_entity_poly.pdbx_strand_id
1 'polypeptide(L)'
;MRRALKPGDSEIRALPLGANTKFARDLLGDGRARALDIGCGEGKFTRGIAAFIGEVVGVDVKERAILKARAAAQAEGVAVDFQIASGESLPWADGHFDVVIFSNSLHHMPDPAKALAEAARVLAQGGLLYVMEPVAAGHYHEATSFVNDETIVRTQAWVALNSMLGQGLSRAQENLYRSRRVFASFDDWKDDQLERDEKRRAKFDADPDGVKTRFEMLADKEDGKLAFDQVFRVDLLTKA
;
A
#
# COMPACT_ATOMS: atom_id res chain seq x y z
N MET A 1 -3.51 16.02 21.44
CA MET A 1 -3.79 14.59 21.58
C MET A 1 -5.07 14.29 20.80
N ARG A 2 -5.00 13.76 19.56
CA ARG A 2 -6.19 13.39 18.79
C ARG A 2 -6.58 11.98 19.19
N ARG A 3 -7.84 11.80 19.56
CA ARG A 3 -8.45 10.54 20.01
C ARG A 3 -8.31 9.46 18.92
N ALA A 4 -7.82 8.27 19.27
CA ALA A 4 -7.85 7.13 18.39
C ALA A 4 -9.30 6.81 18.01
N LEU A 5 -9.58 6.68 16.70
CA LEU A 5 -10.92 6.30 16.21
C LEU A 5 -11.21 4.87 16.66
N LYS A 6 -12.34 4.68 17.34
CA LYS A 6 -12.87 3.33 17.62
C LYS A 6 -13.54 2.79 16.36
N PRO A 7 -13.55 1.46 16.13
CA PRO A 7 -14.41 0.85 15.11
C PRO A 7 -15.85 1.32 15.34
N GLY A 8 -16.38 2.14 14.42
CA GLY A 8 -17.70 2.79 14.55
C GLY A 8 -17.68 4.33 14.60
N ASP A 9 -16.55 4.96 14.94
CA ASP A 9 -16.37 6.43 14.90
C ASP A 9 -15.82 6.83 13.52
N SER A 10 -16.52 6.56 12.44
CA SER A 10 -15.97 6.68 11.11
C SER A 10 -16.39 7.98 10.41
N GLU A 11 -15.61 9.03 10.54
CA GLU A 11 -15.41 9.90 9.38
C GLU A 11 -14.35 9.25 8.48
N ILE A 12 -14.79 8.41 7.53
CA ILE A 12 -13.91 7.95 6.47
C ILE A 12 -13.55 9.18 5.63
N ARG A 13 -12.34 9.64 5.77
CA ARG A 13 -11.85 10.82 5.06
C ARG A 13 -11.79 10.53 3.56
N ALA A 14 -12.52 11.29 2.74
CA ALA A 14 -12.39 11.22 1.30
C ALA A 14 -11.10 11.94 0.86
N LEU A 15 -10.23 11.25 0.13
CA LEU A 15 -9.01 11.81 -0.43
C LEU A 15 -9.08 11.77 -1.96
N PRO A 16 -8.58 12.80 -2.65
CA PRO A 16 -8.47 12.75 -4.10
C PRO A 16 -7.52 11.64 -4.55
N LEU A 17 -7.68 11.20 -5.79
CA LEU A 17 -6.80 10.21 -6.39
C LEU A 17 -5.33 10.70 -6.30
N GLY A 18 -4.44 9.81 -5.85
CA GLY A 18 -3.02 10.12 -5.67
C GLY A 18 -2.64 10.86 -4.38
N ALA A 19 -3.58 11.13 -3.47
CA ALA A 19 -3.31 11.81 -2.21
C ALA A 19 -2.60 10.94 -1.15
N ASN A 20 -2.26 9.69 -1.45
CA ASN A 20 -1.61 8.77 -0.50
C ASN A 20 -0.32 9.35 0.09
N THR A 21 0.51 9.97 -0.73
CA THR A 21 1.76 10.60 -0.30
C THR A 21 1.52 11.80 0.61
N LYS A 22 0.52 12.65 0.28
CA LYS A 22 0.14 13.76 1.14
C LYS A 22 -0.38 13.27 2.49
N PHE A 23 -1.19 12.22 2.48
CA PHE A 23 -1.70 11.62 3.71
C PHE A 23 -0.58 11.02 4.57
N ALA A 24 0.39 10.36 3.93
CA ALA A 24 1.60 9.88 4.60
C ALA A 24 2.38 11.05 5.23
N ARG A 25 2.57 12.17 4.51
CA ARG A 25 3.23 13.38 5.06
C ARG A 25 2.50 13.93 6.28
N ASP A 26 1.16 14.02 6.22
CA ASP A 26 0.34 14.52 7.34
C ASP A 26 0.51 13.64 8.61
N LEU A 27 0.78 12.33 8.46
CA LEU A 27 0.96 11.40 9.57
C LEU A 27 2.42 11.28 10.04
N LEU A 28 3.37 11.21 9.11
CA LEU A 28 4.79 11.01 9.41
C LEU A 28 5.49 12.29 9.85
N GLY A 29 4.98 13.45 9.39
CA GLY A 29 5.64 14.74 9.55
C GLY A 29 6.84 14.93 8.62
N ASP A 30 7.38 16.13 8.62
CA ASP A 30 8.58 16.50 7.87
C ASP A 30 9.86 16.25 8.70
N GLY A 31 11.01 16.16 8.02
CA GLY A 31 12.32 16.17 8.63
C GLY A 31 12.80 14.84 9.22
N ARG A 32 12.15 13.71 8.89
CA ARG A 32 12.69 12.38 9.17
C ARG A 32 13.95 12.16 8.35
N ALA A 33 14.98 11.58 8.97
CA ALA A 33 16.27 11.43 8.31
C ALA A 33 16.27 10.30 7.28
N ARG A 34 15.76 9.11 7.65
CA ARG A 34 15.84 7.91 6.81
C ARG A 34 14.54 7.12 6.81
N ALA A 35 14.08 6.75 5.60
CA ALA A 35 12.93 5.87 5.43
C ALA A 35 13.25 4.67 4.55
N LEU A 36 12.58 3.54 4.86
CA LEU A 36 12.57 2.32 4.06
C LEU A 36 11.14 2.04 3.60
N ASP A 37 10.92 1.89 2.29
CA ASP A 37 9.66 1.46 1.68
C ASP A 37 9.80 0.00 1.22
N ILE A 38 9.11 -0.93 1.89
CA ILE A 38 9.21 -2.38 1.66
C ILE A 38 8.10 -2.82 0.68
N GLY A 39 8.51 -3.46 -0.42
CA GLY A 39 7.64 -3.80 -1.54
C GLY A 39 7.28 -2.56 -2.35
N CYS A 40 8.27 -1.73 -2.65
CA CYS A 40 8.10 -0.42 -3.28
C CYS A 40 7.58 -0.47 -4.73
N GLY A 41 7.60 -1.66 -5.37
CA GLY A 41 7.21 -1.83 -6.76
C GLY A 41 7.98 -0.90 -7.71
N GLU A 42 7.27 -0.20 -8.58
CA GLU A 42 7.85 0.78 -9.51
C GLU A 42 8.16 2.15 -8.86
N GLY A 43 8.13 2.23 -7.52
CA GLY A 43 8.63 3.35 -6.72
C GLY A 43 7.79 4.62 -6.73
N LYS A 44 6.54 4.59 -7.17
CA LYS A 44 5.70 5.80 -7.24
C LYS A 44 5.47 6.45 -5.88
N PHE A 45 5.13 5.66 -4.87
CA PHE A 45 4.95 6.15 -3.50
C PHE A 45 6.28 6.57 -2.90
N THR A 46 7.32 5.76 -3.08
CA THR A 46 8.69 6.00 -2.60
C THR A 46 9.25 7.33 -3.09
N ARG A 47 9.12 7.64 -4.41
CA ARG A 47 9.52 8.94 -4.96
C ARG A 47 8.72 10.09 -4.36
N GLY A 48 7.43 9.86 -4.10
CA GLY A 48 6.57 10.89 -3.49
C GLY A 48 6.98 11.26 -2.07
N ILE A 49 7.42 10.30 -1.24
CA ILE A 49 7.84 10.58 0.14
C ILE A 49 9.24 11.21 0.20
N ALA A 50 10.07 11.05 -0.81
CA ALA A 50 11.38 11.71 -0.90
C ALA A 50 11.28 13.25 -0.94
N ALA A 51 10.09 13.81 -1.16
CA ALA A 51 9.86 15.25 -1.10
C ALA A 51 9.88 15.82 0.35
N PHE A 52 9.78 14.98 1.38
CA PHE A 52 9.72 15.44 2.78
C PHE A 52 10.52 14.56 3.76
N ILE A 53 11.17 13.49 3.29
CA ILE A 53 12.09 12.64 4.05
C ILE A 53 13.48 12.78 3.44
N GLY A 54 14.53 12.81 4.27
CA GLY A 54 15.90 13.08 3.84
C GLY A 54 16.47 12.01 2.92
N GLU A 55 16.65 10.79 3.43
CA GLU A 55 17.12 9.62 2.67
C GLU A 55 16.00 8.61 2.55
N VAL A 56 15.70 8.18 1.33
CA VAL A 56 14.66 7.19 1.08
C VAL A 56 15.24 6.01 0.33
N VAL A 57 15.03 4.83 0.88
CA VAL A 57 15.35 3.54 0.23
C VAL A 57 14.05 2.83 -0.10
N GLY A 58 13.93 2.30 -1.32
CA GLY A 58 12.85 1.42 -1.74
C GLY A 58 13.38 0.01 -2.03
N VAL A 59 12.72 -1.02 -1.52
CA VAL A 59 13.08 -2.42 -1.81
C VAL A 59 11.90 -3.19 -2.41
N ASP A 60 12.22 -4.06 -3.36
CA ASP A 60 11.28 -5.03 -3.94
C ASP A 60 12.07 -6.27 -4.39
N VAL A 61 11.43 -7.43 -4.37
CA VAL A 61 12.06 -8.69 -4.84
C VAL A 61 12.07 -8.78 -6.37
N LYS A 62 11.24 -7.99 -7.06
CA LYS A 62 11.10 -8.02 -8.51
C LYS A 62 12.11 -7.07 -9.17
N GLU A 63 13.18 -7.63 -9.74
CA GLU A 63 14.21 -6.84 -10.46
C GLU A 63 13.59 -5.89 -11.50
N ARG A 64 12.63 -6.36 -12.30
CA ARG A 64 11.95 -5.52 -13.31
C ARG A 64 11.28 -4.29 -12.70
N ALA A 65 10.69 -4.41 -11.50
CA ALA A 65 10.07 -3.29 -10.81
C ALA A 65 11.13 -2.27 -10.36
N ILE A 66 12.23 -2.76 -9.79
CA ILE A 66 13.37 -1.90 -9.36
C ILE A 66 13.99 -1.17 -10.54
N LEU A 67 14.17 -1.83 -11.69
CA LEU A 67 14.71 -1.17 -12.89
C LEU A 67 13.79 -0.02 -13.37
N LYS A 68 12.47 -0.23 -13.37
CA LYS A 68 11.49 0.82 -13.69
C LYS A 68 11.50 1.95 -12.65
N ALA A 69 11.59 1.61 -11.36
CA ALA A 69 11.64 2.59 -10.28
C ALA A 69 12.86 3.52 -10.40
N ARG A 70 14.04 2.95 -10.70
CA ARG A 70 15.28 3.70 -10.94
C ARG A 70 15.16 4.63 -12.16
N ALA A 71 14.64 4.10 -13.27
CA ALA A 71 14.45 4.89 -14.49
C ALA A 71 13.48 6.06 -14.27
N ALA A 72 12.38 5.83 -13.55
CA ALA A 72 11.41 6.87 -13.22
C ALA A 72 12.00 7.93 -12.26
N ALA A 73 12.75 7.52 -11.23
CA ALA A 73 13.43 8.45 -10.32
C ALA A 73 14.44 9.33 -11.06
N GLN A 74 15.22 8.75 -11.97
CA GLN A 74 16.16 9.49 -12.81
C GLN A 74 15.44 10.50 -13.71
N ALA A 75 14.33 10.09 -14.36
CA ALA A 75 13.55 10.96 -15.24
C ALA A 75 12.89 12.14 -14.49
N GLU A 76 12.49 11.91 -13.25
CA GLU A 76 11.87 12.92 -12.37
C GLU A 76 12.91 13.75 -11.59
N GLY A 77 14.20 13.40 -11.64
CA GLY A 77 15.26 14.08 -10.89
C GLY A 77 15.13 13.89 -9.35
N VAL A 78 14.54 12.78 -8.91
CA VAL A 78 14.29 12.48 -7.49
C VAL A 78 15.36 11.52 -6.98
N ALA A 79 16.03 11.88 -5.87
CA ALA A 79 17.03 11.06 -5.23
C ALA A 79 16.36 9.99 -4.35
N VAL A 80 16.39 8.74 -4.79
CA VAL A 80 15.94 7.55 -4.06
C VAL A 80 16.87 6.40 -4.38
N ASP A 81 17.26 5.64 -3.36
CA ASP A 81 18.02 4.39 -3.55
C ASP A 81 17.04 3.22 -3.66
N PHE A 82 17.02 2.56 -4.84
CA PHE A 82 16.17 1.39 -5.07
C PHE A 82 17.02 0.13 -5.13
N GLN A 83 16.71 -0.87 -4.29
CA GLN A 83 17.49 -2.11 -4.16
C GLN A 83 16.59 -3.34 -4.31
N ILE A 84 17.18 -4.46 -4.78
CA ILE A 84 16.51 -5.76 -4.79
C ILE A 84 16.75 -6.40 -3.43
N ALA A 85 15.67 -6.53 -2.63
CA ALA A 85 15.74 -7.22 -1.34
C ALA A 85 14.36 -7.78 -0.96
N SER A 86 14.36 -8.82 -0.13
CA SER A 86 13.15 -9.35 0.50
C SER A 86 12.81 -8.58 1.77
N GLY A 87 11.52 -8.23 1.95
CA GLY A 87 11.04 -7.66 3.20
C GLY A 87 11.19 -8.57 4.42
N GLU A 88 11.37 -9.87 4.19
CA GLU A 88 11.55 -10.90 5.22
C GLU A 88 13.02 -11.14 5.62
N SER A 89 13.95 -10.43 4.95
CA SER A 89 15.39 -10.49 5.23
C SER A 89 16.07 -9.23 4.71
N LEU A 90 16.12 -8.22 5.56
CA LEU A 90 16.60 -6.88 5.20
C LEU A 90 18.11 -6.75 5.50
N PRO A 91 18.93 -6.21 4.55
CA PRO A 91 20.38 -6.15 4.68
C PRO A 91 20.89 -5.00 5.56
N TRP A 92 20.06 -4.43 6.43
CA TRP A 92 20.44 -3.34 7.33
C TRP A 92 20.54 -3.80 8.78
N ALA A 93 21.34 -3.09 9.55
CA ALA A 93 21.48 -3.28 10.99
C ALA A 93 20.18 -2.87 11.73
N ASP A 94 20.06 -3.32 12.98
CA ASP A 94 18.99 -2.93 13.88
C ASP A 94 18.96 -1.41 14.06
N GLY A 95 17.74 -0.83 14.03
CA GLY A 95 17.53 0.59 14.28
C GLY A 95 18.08 1.53 13.21
N HIS A 96 18.25 1.07 11.98
CA HIS A 96 18.84 1.87 10.90
C HIS A 96 17.92 2.97 10.36
N PHE A 97 16.60 2.79 10.37
CA PHE A 97 15.62 3.71 9.79
C PHE A 97 14.74 4.38 10.84
N ASP A 98 14.42 5.65 10.61
CA ASP A 98 13.47 6.41 11.45
C ASP A 98 12.02 6.10 11.08
N VAL A 99 11.80 5.69 9.82
CA VAL A 99 10.49 5.30 9.27
C VAL A 99 10.64 4.04 8.44
N VAL A 100 9.75 3.07 8.68
CA VAL A 100 9.59 1.90 7.80
C VAL A 100 8.16 1.88 7.28
N ILE A 101 7.99 1.55 6.01
CA ILE A 101 6.73 1.70 5.29
C ILE A 101 6.38 0.39 4.58
N PHE A 102 5.11 0.01 4.66
CA PHE A 102 4.43 -0.90 3.75
C PHE A 102 3.28 -0.13 3.08
N SER A 103 3.39 0.12 1.78
CA SER A 103 2.39 0.84 1.00
C SER A 103 1.72 -0.09 -0.02
N ASN A 104 0.62 -0.72 0.33
CA ASN A 104 -0.06 -1.77 -0.45
C ASN A 104 0.86 -2.97 -0.74
N SER A 105 1.67 -3.37 0.21
CA SER A 105 2.70 -4.38 -0.03
C SER A 105 2.74 -5.49 1.02
N LEU A 106 2.30 -5.24 2.26
CA LEU A 106 2.36 -6.24 3.33
C LEU A 106 1.57 -7.50 2.99
N HIS A 107 0.38 -7.37 2.39
CA HIS A 107 -0.45 -8.52 2.00
C HIS A 107 0.13 -9.34 0.83
N HIS A 108 1.17 -8.85 0.16
CA HIS A 108 1.91 -9.58 -0.86
C HIS A 108 3.16 -10.30 -0.33
N MET A 109 3.51 -10.10 0.95
CA MET A 109 4.64 -10.82 1.56
C MET A 109 4.30 -12.29 1.75
N PRO A 110 5.16 -13.24 1.36
CA PRO A 110 4.98 -14.67 1.63
C PRO A 110 4.75 -14.96 3.12
N ASP A 111 5.46 -14.27 4.01
CA ASP A 111 5.29 -14.30 5.46
C ASP A 111 5.19 -12.87 6.02
N PRO A 112 3.96 -12.32 6.14
CA PRO A 112 3.76 -10.97 6.67
C PRO A 112 4.29 -10.78 8.10
N ALA A 113 4.26 -11.82 8.93
CA ALA A 113 4.74 -11.72 10.31
C ALA A 113 6.26 -11.58 10.35
N LYS A 114 6.98 -12.34 9.51
CA LYS A 114 8.43 -12.23 9.38
C LYS A 114 8.85 -10.88 8.78
N ALA A 115 8.13 -10.39 7.78
CA ALA A 115 8.39 -9.06 7.20
C ALA A 115 8.19 -7.94 8.24
N LEU A 116 7.15 -8.03 9.07
CA LEU A 116 6.91 -7.09 10.16
C LEU A 116 7.97 -7.18 11.26
N ALA A 117 8.47 -8.38 11.58
CA ALA A 117 9.56 -8.56 12.53
C ALA A 117 10.87 -7.91 12.02
N GLU A 118 11.20 -8.09 10.74
CA GLU A 118 12.34 -7.42 10.11
C GLU A 118 12.15 -5.89 10.06
N ALA A 119 10.96 -5.42 9.70
CA ALA A 119 10.62 -4.00 9.75
C ALA A 119 10.82 -3.41 11.15
N ALA A 120 10.34 -4.11 12.19
CA ALA A 120 10.54 -3.70 13.58
C ALA A 120 12.02 -3.76 13.99
N ARG A 121 12.80 -4.72 13.49
CA ARG A 121 14.25 -4.83 13.77
C ARG A 121 15.00 -3.63 13.23
N VAL A 122 14.82 -3.31 11.95
CA VAL A 122 15.56 -2.20 11.30
C VAL A 122 15.01 -0.81 11.65
N LEU A 123 13.83 -0.71 12.28
CA LEU A 123 13.25 0.52 12.79
C LEU A 123 13.98 0.98 14.05
N ALA A 124 14.36 2.25 14.13
CA ALA A 124 14.98 2.87 15.30
C ALA A 124 14.00 2.95 16.49
N GLN A 125 14.53 3.06 17.69
CA GLN A 125 13.75 3.36 18.89
C GLN A 125 13.04 4.71 18.71
N GLY A 126 11.75 4.76 19.03
CA GLY A 126 10.90 5.94 18.77
C GLY A 126 10.57 6.15 17.28
N GLY A 127 11.03 5.27 16.41
CA GLY A 127 10.72 5.29 14.98
C GLY A 127 9.26 4.92 14.66
N LEU A 128 8.83 5.20 13.43
CA LEU A 128 7.47 4.99 12.97
C LEU A 128 7.39 3.88 11.93
N LEU A 129 6.51 2.92 12.17
CA LEU A 129 6.08 1.94 11.15
C LEU A 129 4.74 2.40 10.58
N TYR A 130 4.72 2.69 9.28
CA TYR A 130 3.54 3.09 8.52
C TYR A 130 3.07 1.92 7.65
N VAL A 131 1.85 1.44 7.87
CA VAL A 131 1.28 0.33 7.10
C VAL A 131 -0.03 0.80 6.47
N MET A 132 -0.05 0.89 5.14
CA MET A 132 -1.23 1.25 4.37
C MET A 132 -1.68 0.05 3.54
N GLU A 133 -2.90 -0.43 3.79
CA GLU A 133 -3.47 -1.59 3.12
C GLU A 133 -4.90 -1.33 2.63
N PRO A 134 -5.28 -1.85 1.46
CA PRO A 134 -6.66 -1.77 1.02
C PRO A 134 -7.54 -2.68 1.88
N VAL A 135 -8.72 -2.19 2.23
CA VAL A 135 -9.72 -2.99 2.93
C VAL A 135 -10.45 -3.88 1.92
N ALA A 136 -10.64 -5.17 2.28
CA ALA A 136 -11.39 -6.12 1.45
C ALA A 136 -12.91 -5.91 1.61
N ALA A 137 -13.38 -4.71 1.22
CA ALA A 137 -14.79 -4.32 1.28
C ALA A 137 -15.09 -3.19 0.29
N GLY A 138 -16.38 -3.01 -0.02
CA GLY A 138 -16.90 -1.95 -0.90
C GLY A 138 -16.94 -2.34 -2.36
N HIS A 139 -17.62 -1.51 -3.16
CA HIS A 139 -17.97 -1.84 -4.54
C HIS A 139 -16.76 -2.13 -5.43
N TYR A 140 -15.61 -1.44 -5.23
CA TYR A 140 -14.41 -1.76 -6.01
C TYR A 140 -13.91 -3.19 -5.72
N HIS A 141 -13.84 -3.57 -4.44
CA HIS A 141 -13.44 -4.91 -4.06
C HIS A 141 -14.42 -5.96 -4.61
N GLU A 142 -15.73 -5.74 -4.45
CA GLU A 142 -16.79 -6.63 -4.94
C GLU A 142 -16.74 -6.78 -6.47
N ALA A 143 -16.50 -5.69 -7.21
CA ALA A 143 -16.40 -5.69 -8.66
C ALA A 143 -15.17 -6.44 -9.18
N THR A 144 -14.07 -6.45 -8.42
CA THR A 144 -12.77 -6.97 -8.87
C THR A 144 -12.40 -8.33 -8.27
N SER A 145 -13.02 -8.72 -7.15
CA SER A 145 -12.70 -9.96 -6.42
C SER A 145 -12.89 -11.24 -7.26
N PHE A 146 -13.75 -11.21 -8.27
CA PHE A 146 -13.95 -12.34 -9.15
C PHE A 146 -12.66 -12.74 -9.90
N VAL A 147 -11.89 -11.75 -10.36
CA VAL A 147 -10.60 -11.99 -11.02
C VAL A 147 -9.42 -11.94 -10.06
N ASN A 148 -9.52 -11.13 -9.02
CA ASN A 148 -8.43 -10.90 -8.05
C ASN A 148 -8.99 -10.81 -6.61
N ASP A 149 -9.31 -11.95 -6.01
CA ASP A 149 -9.73 -11.99 -4.61
C ASP A 149 -8.52 -12.04 -3.69
N GLU A 150 -8.26 -10.92 -3.03
CA GLU A 150 -7.20 -10.75 -2.05
C GLU A 150 -7.72 -10.74 -0.60
N THR A 151 -8.96 -11.15 -0.36
CA THR A 151 -9.59 -11.13 0.97
C THR A 151 -8.76 -11.88 2.01
N ILE A 152 -8.29 -13.08 1.67
CA ILE A 152 -7.52 -13.93 2.59
C ILE A 152 -6.17 -13.28 2.91
N VAL A 153 -5.40 -12.89 1.90
CA VAL A 153 -4.05 -12.33 2.11
C VAL A 153 -4.09 -10.98 2.85
N ARG A 154 -5.08 -10.15 2.57
CA ARG A 154 -5.30 -8.88 3.31
C ARG A 154 -5.69 -9.13 4.77
N THR A 155 -6.52 -10.15 5.01
CA THR A 155 -6.88 -10.56 6.38
C THR A 155 -5.66 -11.09 7.14
N GLN A 156 -4.83 -11.91 6.50
CA GLN A 156 -3.60 -12.44 7.09
C GLN A 156 -2.61 -11.32 7.44
N ALA A 157 -2.41 -10.36 6.54
CA ALA A 157 -1.57 -9.19 6.80
C ALA A 157 -2.08 -8.37 8.00
N TRP A 158 -3.39 -8.16 8.11
CA TRP A 158 -3.99 -7.45 9.24
C TRP A 158 -3.84 -8.23 10.56
N VAL A 159 -4.03 -9.55 10.55
CA VAL A 159 -3.81 -10.40 11.73
C VAL A 159 -2.34 -10.35 12.15
N ALA A 160 -1.41 -10.48 11.21
CA ALA A 160 0.03 -10.38 11.48
C ALA A 160 0.40 -9.02 12.09
N LEU A 161 -0.12 -7.91 11.53
CA LEU A 161 0.12 -6.57 12.07
C LEU A 161 -0.36 -6.45 13.54
N ASN A 162 -1.58 -6.93 13.82
CA ASN A 162 -2.13 -6.87 15.17
C ASN A 162 -1.37 -7.77 16.17
N SER A 163 -0.77 -8.87 15.71
CA SER A 163 0.04 -9.74 16.58
C SER A 163 1.34 -9.07 17.05
N MET A 164 1.83 -8.05 16.33
CA MET A 164 3.03 -7.29 16.73
C MET A 164 2.76 -6.27 17.84
N LEU A 165 1.49 -5.96 18.12
CA LEU A 165 1.12 -5.02 19.20
C LEU A 165 1.46 -5.62 20.56
N GLY A 166 2.17 -4.83 21.38
CA GLY A 166 2.68 -5.29 22.67
C GLY A 166 3.99 -6.10 22.60
N GLN A 167 4.50 -6.37 21.38
CA GLN A 167 5.79 -7.03 21.15
C GLN A 167 6.85 -6.00 20.66
N GLY A 168 6.95 -4.86 21.34
CA GLY A 168 7.87 -3.78 20.98
C GLY A 168 7.27 -2.75 20.01
N LEU A 169 6.06 -2.96 19.50
CA LEU A 169 5.31 -1.98 18.72
C LEU A 169 4.01 -1.60 19.41
N SER A 170 3.67 -0.32 19.38
CA SER A 170 2.42 0.24 19.90
C SER A 170 1.70 1.01 18.80
N ARG A 171 0.38 0.83 18.67
CA ARG A 171 -0.41 1.58 17.69
C ARG A 171 -0.60 3.02 18.18
N ALA A 172 -0.01 3.97 17.46
CA ALA A 172 -0.17 5.40 17.69
C ALA A 172 -1.47 5.92 17.08
N GLN A 173 -1.81 5.48 15.87
CA GLN A 173 -3.01 5.88 15.14
C GLN A 173 -3.49 4.76 14.24
N GLU A 174 -4.82 4.70 14.03
CA GLU A 174 -5.47 3.95 12.96
C GLU A 174 -6.38 4.90 12.21
N ASN A 175 -6.28 4.95 10.89
CA ASN A 175 -7.04 5.83 10.04
C ASN A 175 -7.69 5.04 8.90
N LEU A 176 -8.91 5.41 8.54
CA LEU A 176 -9.56 4.94 7.33
C LEU A 176 -9.75 6.11 6.36
N TYR A 177 -9.46 5.89 5.09
CA TYR A 177 -9.76 6.86 4.06
C TYR A 177 -10.25 6.19 2.79
N ARG A 178 -11.01 6.94 1.98
CA ARG A 178 -11.45 6.53 0.65
C ARG A 178 -10.61 7.23 -0.41
N SER A 179 -10.17 6.47 -1.40
CA SER A 179 -9.56 6.99 -2.61
C SER A 179 -10.48 6.69 -3.79
N ARG A 180 -10.81 7.71 -4.56
CA ARG A 180 -11.64 7.56 -5.76
C ARG A 180 -10.79 6.97 -6.88
N ARG A 181 -11.23 5.84 -7.45
CA ARG A 181 -10.66 5.25 -8.66
C ARG A 181 -11.58 5.56 -9.84
N VAL A 182 -11.01 6.03 -10.93
CA VAL A 182 -11.76 6.40 -12.13
C VAL A 182 -11.12 5.70 -13.33
N PHE A 183 -11.92 5.03 -14.12
CA PHE A 183 -11.54 4.33 -15.34
C PHE A 183 -12.32 4.93 -16.52
N ALA A 184 -11.63 5.14 -17.64
CA ALA A 184 -12.27 5.65 -18.85
C ALA A 184 -13.35 4.68 -19.34
N SER A 185 -13.10 3.37 -19.22
CA SER A 185 -14.01 2.28 -19.59
C SER A 185 -13.72 1.01 -18.80
N PHE A 186 -14.54 -0.01 -18.99
CA PHE A 186 -14.24 -1.36 -18.51
C PHE A 186 -12.95 -1.92 -19.14
N ASP A 187 -12.69 -1.65 -20.42
CA ASP A 187 -11.49 -2.13 -21.10
C ASP A 187 -10.22 -1.50 -20.53
N ASP A 188 -10.26 -0.21 -20.17
CA ASP A 188 -9.15 0.46 -19.48
C ASP A 188 -8.77 -0.23 -18.16
N TRP A 189 -9.77 -0.60 -17.34
CA TRP A 189 -9.54 -1.40 -16.13
C TRP A 189 -9.04 -2.80 -16.44
N LYS A 190 -9.67 -3.49 -17.40
CA LYS A 190 -9.36 -4.87 -17.77
C LYS A 190 -7.90 -5.00 -18.21
N ASP A 191 -7.43 -4.10 -19.08
CA ASP A 191 -6.09 -4.17 -19.63
C ASP A 191 -5.03 -3.97 -18.53
N ASP A 192 -5.23 -2.98 -17.61
CA ASP A 192 -4.37 -2.82 -16.42
C ASP A 192 -4.33 -4.08 -15.54
N GLN A 193 -5.46 -4.76 -15.34
CA GLN A 193 -5.52 -5.94 -14.47
C GLN A 193 -4.95 -7.21 -15.11
N LEU A 194 -5.18 -7.44 -16.41
CA LEU A 194 -4.79 -8.67 -17.09
C LEU A 194 -3.32 -8.68 -17.52
N GLU A 195 -2.69 -7.51 -17.68
CA GLU A 195 -1.25 -7.43 -17.91
C GLU A 195 -0.40 -7.88 -16.71
N ARG A 196 -1.00 -7.88 -15.51
CA ARG A 196 -0.28 -8.09 -14.26
C ARG A 196 -0.06 -9.55 -13.89
N ASP A 197 -0.98 -10.45 -14.28
CA ASP A 197 -0.97 -11.85 -13.84
C ASP A 197 -1.78 -12.77 -14.77
N GLU A 198 -1.14 -13.83 -15.26
CA GLU A 198 -1.80 -14.85 -16.09
C GLU A 198 -2.97 -15.56 -15.39
N LYS A 199 -2.90 -15.72 -14.05
CA LYS A 199 -4.01 -16.31 -13.29
C LYS A 199 -5.24 -15.43 -13.31
N ARG A 200 -5.08 -14.10 -13.31
CA ARG A 200 -6.20 -13.16 -13.47
C ARG A 200 -6.82 -13.29 -14.86
N ARG A 201 -5.99 -13.43 -15.89
CA ARG A 201 -6.45 -13.67 -17.26
C ARG A 201 -7.29 -14.92 -17.36
N ALA A 202 -6.82 -16.06 -16.83
CA ALA A 202 -7.58 -17.31 -16.87
C ALA A 202 -8.95 -17.21 -16.17
N LYS A 203 -9.03 -16.50 -15.04
CA LYS A 203 -10.30 -16.25 -14.34
C LYS A 203 -11.23 -15.33 -15.14
N PHE A 204 -10.69 -14.30 -15.78
CA PHE A 204 -11.45 -13.41 -16.65
C PHE A 204 -12.02 -14.16 -17.85
N ASP A 205 -11.19 -14.97 -18.53
CA ASP A 205 -11.56 -15.74 -19.73
C ASP A 205 -12.65 -16.78 -19.45
N ALA A 206 -12.84 -17.19 -18.18
CA ALA A 206 -13.89 -18.13 -17.77
C ALA A 206 -15.30 -17.49 -17.82
N ASP A 207 -15.46 -16.19 -17.58
CA ASP A 207 -16.73 -15.47 -17.64
C ASP A 207 -16.53 -13.95 -17.92
N PRO A 208 -16.11 -13.58 -19.13
CA PRO A 208 -15.82 -12.18 -19.47
C PRO A 208 -17.03 -11.25 -19.34
N ASP A 209 -18.21 -11.73 -19.79
CA ASP A 209 -19.44 -10.94 -19.78
C ASP A 209 -19.98 -10.73 -18.35
N GLY A 210 -19.89 -11.76 -17.50
CA GLY A 210 -20.28 -11.64 -16.10
C GLY A 210 -19.37 -10.69 -15.32
N VAL A 211 -18.06 -10.73 -15.57
CA VAL A 211 -17.11 -9.79 -14.98
C VAL A 211 -17.44 -8.36 -15.39
N LYS A 212 -17.66 -8.12 -16.71
CA LYS A 212 -18.01 -6.80 -17.23
C LYS A 212 -19.32 -6.29 -16.64
N THR A 213 -20.36 -7.10 -16.67
CA THR A 213 -21.69 -6.75 -16.14
C THR A 213 -21.61 -6.35 -14.67
N ARG A 214 -20.92 -7.13 -13.84
CA ARG A 214 -20.75 -6.82 -12.41
C ARG A 214 -19.96 -5.54 -12.21
N PHE A 215 -18.86 -5.36 -12.94
CA PHE A 215 -18.03 -4.16 -12.84
C PHE A 215 -18.84 -2.89 -13.17
N GLU A 216 -19.56 -2.91 -14.28
CA GLU A 216 -20.38 -1.76 -14.73
C GLU A 216 -21.61 -1.49 -13.84
N MET A 217 -22.17 -2.55 -13.23
CA MET A 217 -23.32 -2.44 -12.30
C MET A 217 -22.90 -1.82 -10.96
N LEU A 218 -21.70 -2.11 -10.47
CA LEU A 218 -21.19 -1.63 -9.18
C LEU A 218 -20.48 -0.27 -9.29
N ALA A 219 -20.19 0.16 -10.50
CA ALA A 219 -19.53 1.45 -10.75
C ALA A 219 -20.52 2.63 -10.62
N ASP A 220 -20.06 3.71 -10.02
CA ASP A 220 -20.68 5.01 -10.20
C ASP A 220 -20.38 5.52 -11.61
N LYS A 221 -21.32 6.28 -12.17
CA LYS A 221 -21.16 6.93 -13.48
C LYS A 221 -20.82 8.40 -13.27
N GLU A 222 -19.60 8.81 -13.68
CA GLU A 222 -19.12 10.19 -13.55
C GLU A 222 -18.54 10.64 -14.89
N ASP A 223 -19.16 11.65 -15.51
CA ASP A 223 -18.72 12.23 -16.80
C ASP A 223 -18.45 11.16 -17.88
N GLY A 224 -19.29 10.13 -17.96
CA GLY A 224 -19.17 9.01 -18.90
C GLY A 224 -18.09 7.97 -18.51
N LYS A 225 -17.46 8.11 -17.36
CA LYS A 225 -16.45 7.20 -16.81
C LYS A 225 -17.02 6.28 -15.73
N LEU A 226 -16.31 5.24 -15.42
CA LEU A 226 -16.63 4.28 -14.35
C LEU A 226 -15.78 4.63 -13.12
N ALA A 227 -16.45 4.84 -12.00
CA ALA A 227 -15.77 5.28 -10.78
C ALA A 227 -16.15 4.42 -9.57
N PHE A 228 -15.20 4.25 -8.65
CA PHE A 228 -15.37 3.48 -7.43
C PHE A 228 -14.66 4.14 -6.26
N ASP A 229 -15.23 3.97 -5.07
CA ASP A 229 -14.49 4.21 -3.84
C ASP A 229 -13.72 2.96 -3.42
N GLN A 230 -12.42 3.10 -3.21
CA GLN A 230 -11.58 2.11 -2.55
C GLN A 230 -11.21 2.59 -1.16
N VAL A 231 -11.52 1.78 -0.15
CA VAL A 231 -11.16 2.08 1.24
C VAL A 231 -9.78 1.55 1.55
N PHE A 232 -8.98 2.37 2.21
CA PHE A 232 -7.67 2.01 2.76
C PHE A 232 -7.69 2.18 4.26
N ARG A 233 -6.99 1.28 4.95
CA ARG A 233 -6.61 1.44 6.34
C ARG A 233 -5.14 1.81 6.41
N VAL A 234 -4.84 2.78 7.25
CA VAL A 234 -3.47 3.16 7.60
C VAL A 234 -3.28 3.00 9.09
N ASP A 235 -2.39 2.12 9.45
CA ASP A 235 -1.90 1.94 10.81
C ASP A 235 -0.55 2.65 10.95
N LEU A 236 -0.43 3.54 11.93
CA LEU A 236 0.82 4.13 12.35
C LEU A 236 1.21 3.55 13.71
N LEU A 237 2.35 2.87 13.77
CA LEU A 237 2.87 2.27 14.97
C LEU A 237 4.17 2.95 15.37
N THR A 238 4.47 2.95 16.66
CA THR A 238 5.75 3.42 17.23
C THR A 238 6.50 2.25 17.84
N LYS A 239 7.82 2.22 17.65
CA LYS A 239 8.71 1.30 18.37
C LYS A 239 9.03 1.88 19.75
N ALA A 240 8.73 1.11 20.79
CA ALA A 240 8.98 1.48 22.19
C ALA A 240 10.47 1.46 22.52
#